data_7f61b5f5067e950c6b7286647efda482
#
_entry.id   7f61b5f5067e950c6b7286647efda482
#
_cell.length_a   1.000
_cell.length_b   1.000
_cell.length_c   1.000
_cell.angle_alpha   90.00
_cell.angle_beta   90.00
_cell.angle_gamma   90.00
#
_symmetry.space_group_name_H-M   'P 1'
#
loop_
_entity.id
_entity.type
_entity.pdbx_description
1 polymer ?
#
loop_
_entity_poly.entity_id
_entity_poly.type
_entity_poly.pdbx_seq_one_letter_code
_entity_poly.pdbx_strand_id
1 'polypeptide(L)'
;MGTRLDALILGAGPTLANKVWEEVKDELVRLNKMLNKFDKESELYRVNNKAIHSPCSVSEELWKILADCEQYYERTYGYFDISLKDYSKVEFDNECHTVYFTDTGIQLDLGGYAKGYALESIRKILVNHSITQALINFGNSSVLALGSHPHGDSWSIGINDPYNPDKIVGNISLRDNTLSTSGNMPSHTGHIFNPFTGQYNADRRIVSVSAPNAIDAEVVSTTLMIADKIKEKEIVSQFTIDQYCIFSL
;
A
#
# COMPACT_ATOMS: atom_id res chain seq x y z
N MET A 1 3.44 -1.79 -10.75
CA MET A 1 2.14 -1.42 -10.13
C MET A 1 1.07 -1.35 -11.23
N GLY A 2 0.54 -2.48 -11.67
CA GLY A 2 -0.27 -2.61 -12.89
C GLY A 2 -1.71 -2.07 -12.80
N THR A 3 -1.89 -0.82 -12.33
CA THR A 3 -3.20 -0.22 -12.16
C THR A 3 -3.23 1.25 -12.60
N ARG A 4 -4.43 1.80 -12.80
CA ARG A 4 -4.65 3.19 -13.21
C ARG A 4 -4.42 4.14 -12.03
N LEU A 5 -3.89 5.34 -12.32
CA LEU A 5 -3.84 6.45 -11.39
C LEU A 5 -4.58 7.65 -11.99
N ASP A 6 -5.49 8.23 -11.22
CA ASP A 6 -6.21 9.45 -11.56
C ASP A 6 -5.79 10.57 -10.59
N ALA A 7 -5.54 11.76 -11.11
CA ALA A 7 -5.14 12.92 -10.32
C ALA A 7 -6.03 14.12 -10.64
N LEU A 8 -6.63 14.71 -9.63
CA LEU A 8 -7.29 16.00 -9.67
C LEU A 8 -6.44 16.99 -8.88
N ILE A 9 -5.87 17.98 -9.54
CA ILE A 9 -5.03 19.03 -8.95
C ILE A 9 -5.75 20.35 -9.13
N LEU A 10 -5.98 21.07 -8.05
CA LEU A 10 -6.70 22.33 -8.04
C LEU A 10 -5.78 23.52 -7.77
N GLY A 11 -6.14 24.69 -8.27
CA GLY A 11 -5.39 25.92 -8.06
C GLY A 11 -4.07 26.04 -8.85
N ALA A 12 -3.68 25.02 -9.62
CA ALA A 12 -2.51 25.04 -10.48
C ALA A 12 -2.90 25.41 -11.92
N GLY A 13 -2.14 26.33 -12.54
CA GLY A 13 -2.25 26.57 -13.97
C GLY A 13 -1.77 25.36 -14.80
N PRO A 14 -2.18 25.24 -16.08
CA PRO A 14 -1.89 24.06 -16.92
C PRO A 14 -0.41 23.69 -17.01
N THR A 15 0.47 24.67 -17.08
CA THR A 15 1.93 24.45 -17.15
C THR A 15 2.47 23.78 -15.88
N LEU A 16 2.07 24.26 -14.71
CA LEU A 16 2.48 23.66 -13.44
C LEU A 16 1.86 22.27 -13.27
N ALA A 17 0.57 22.13 -13.54
CA ALA A 17 -0.12 20.84 -13.45
C ALA A 17 0.53 19.78 -14.34
N ASN A 18 0.90 20.11 -15.59
CA ASN A 18 1.61 19.20 -16.47
C ASN A 18 2.99 18.85 -15.95
N LYS A 19 3.75 19.83 -15.44
CA LYS A 19 5.08 19.56 -14.85
C LYS A 19 4.98 18.58 -13.68
N VAL A 20 4.08 18.82 -12.75
CA VAL A 20 3.83 17.96 -11.59
C VAL A 20 3.42 16.55 -12.04
N TRP A 21 2.56 16.47 -13.05
CA TRP A 21 2.11 15.18 -13.59
C TRP A 21 3.26 14.37 -14.21
N GLU A 22 4.19 15.01 -14.96
CA GLU A 22 5.38 14.34 -15.48
C GLU A 22 6.26 13.81 -14.34
N GLU A 23 6.53 14.62 -13.29
CA GLU A 23 7.30 14.19 -12.11
C GLU A 23 6.62 12.99 -11.39
N VAL A 24 5.31 13.01 -11.25
CA VAL A 24 4.55 11.88 -10.69
C VAL A 24 4.70 10.62 -11.54
N LYS A 25 4.60 10.74 -12.87
CA LYS A 25 4.79 9.58 -13.76
C LYS A 25 6.20 9.00 -13.68
N ASP A 26 7.21 9.86 -13.69
CA ASP A 26 8.61 9.44 -13.60
C ASP A 26 8.88 8.72 -12.28
N GLU A 27 8.35 9.24 -11.17
CA GLU A 27 8.45 8.60 -9.86
C GLU A 27 7.76 7.22 -9.83
N LEU A 28 6.57 7.10 -10.40
CA LEU A 28 5.86 5.82 -10.48
C LEU A 28 6.62 4.78 -11.34
N VAL A 29 7.23 5.21 -12.43
CA VAL A 29 8.09 4.34 -13.25
C VAL A 29 9.32 3.89 -12.47
N ARG A 30 9.96 4.81 -11.75
CA ARG A 30 11.11 4.53 -10.88
C ARG A 30 10.76 3.53 -9.78
N LEU A 31 9.67 3.76 -9.06
CA LEU A 31 9.17 2.86 -8.01
C LEU A 31 8.79 1.49 -8.57
N ASN A 32 8.21 1.44 -9.76
CA ASN A 32 7.89 0.16 -10.39
C ASN A 32 9.16 -0.66 -10.70
N LYS A 33 10.23 -0.03 -11.19
CA LYS A 33 11.53 -0.69 -11.40
C LYS A 33 12.19 -1.17 -10.12
N MET A 34 11.85 -0.60 -8.98
CA MET A 34 12.36 -1.04 -7.68
C MET A 34 11.50 -2.13 -7.05
N LEU A 35 10.16 -1.94 -7.00
CA LEU A 35 9.25 -2.68 -6.13
C LEU A 35 8.41 -3.77 -6.82
N ASN A 36 8.45 -3.89 -8.15
CA ASN A 36 7.59 -4.81 -8.87
C ASN A 36 8.19 -6.23 -8.94
N LYS A 37 7.69 -7.15 -8.13
CA LYS A 37 8.16 -8.54 -8.10
C LYS A 37 7.96 -9.33 -9.41
N PHE A 38 7.13 -8.83 -10.33
CA PHE A 38 6.84 -9.48 -11.62
C PHE A 38 7.69 -8.95 -12.78
N ASP A 39 8.33 -7.81 -12.61
CA ASP A 39 9.18 -7.20 -13.63
C ASP A 39 10.61 -7.71 -13.50
N LYS A 40 11.10 -8.43 -14.50
CA LYS A 40 12.45 -9.04 -14.52
C LYS A 40 13.58 -8.02 -14.37
N GLU A 41 13.32 -6.76 -14.74
CA GLU A 41 14.28 -5.67 -14.62
C GLU A 41 14.22 -4.97 -13.24
N SER A 42 13.26 -5.36 -12.38
CA SER A 42 13.12 -4.73 -11.09
C SER A 42 14.12 -5.26 -10.05
N GLU A 43 14.41 -4.40 -9.08
CA GLU A 43 15.30 -4.75 -7.99
C GLU A 43 14.72 -5.86 -7.11
N LEU A 44 13.43 -5.78 -6.76
CA LEU A 44 12.76 -6.79 -5.95
C LEU A 44 12.69 -8.16 -6.64
N TYR A 45 12.49 -8.19 -7.97
CA TYR A 45 12.56 -9.44 -8.73
C TYR A 45 13.96 -10.06 -8.63
N ARG A 46 15.01 -9.23 -8.74
CA ARG A 46 16.39 -9.69 -8.58
C ARG A 46 16.64 -10.29 -7.20
N VAL A 47 16.15 -9.64 -6.13
CA VAL A 47 16.24 -10.16 -4.75
C VAL A 47 15.55 -11.51 -4.67
N ASN A 48 14.29 -11.61 -5.10
CA ASN A 48 13.49 -12.84 -5.05
C ASN A 48 14.13 -14.04 -5.78
N ASN A 49 14.98 -13.79 -6.80
CA ASN A 49 15.62 -14.86 -7.54
C ASN A 49 17.06 -15.17 -7.07
N LYS A 50 17.72 -14.24 -6.36
CA LYS A 50 19.13 -14.42 -5.97
C LYS A 50 19.31 -14.72 -4.49
N ALA A 51 18.45 -14.16 -3.62
CA ALA A 51 18.63 -14.20 -2.17
C ALA A 51 18.60 -15.63 -1.59
N ILE A 52 18.01 -16.60 -2.27
CA ILE A 52 18.06 -18.02 -1.87
C ILE A 52 19.43 -18.68 -2.12
N HIS A 53 20.24 -18.14 -3.03
CA HIS A 53 21.52 -18.70 -3.39
C HIS A 53 22.70 -18.04 -2.67
N SER A 54 22.59 -16.74 -2.40
CA SER A 54 23.62 -15.94 -1.73
C SER A 54 23.04 -14.62 -1.24
N PRO A 55 23.64 -13.97 -0.22
CA PRO A 55 23.27 -12.62 0.19
C PRO A 55 23.21 -11.67 -1.01
N CYS A 56 22.10 -10.95 -1.13
CA CYS A 56 21.81 -10.09 -2.27
C CYS A 56 21.76 -8.63 -1.80
N SER A 57 22.73 -7.82 -2.24
CA SER A 57 22.75 -6.38 -1.91
C SER A 57 21.59 -5.66 -2.53
N VAL A 58 21.04 -4.70 -1.80
CA VAL A 58 19.92 -3.85 -2.23
C VAL A 58 20.28 -2.37 -2.15
N SER A 59 19.55 -1.55 -2.92
CA SER A 59 19.69 -0.10 -2.84
C SER A 59 19.31 0.42 -1.45
N GLU A 60 19.86 1.56 -1.07
CA GLU A 60 19.55 2.18 0.23
C GLU A 60 18.06 2.44 0.42
N GLU A 61 17.34 2.80 -0.64
CA GLU A 61 15.89 3.04 -0.56
C GLU A 61 15.11 1.74 -0.36
N LEU A 62 15.42 0.69 -1.12
CA LEU A 62 14.79 -0.63 -0.91
C LEU A 62 15.12 -1.18 0.48
N TRP A 63 16.35 -0.98 0.96
CA TRP A 63 16.73 -1.34 2.32
C TRP A 63 15.83 -0.68 3.37
N LYS A 64 15.62 0.65 3.29
CA LYS A 64 14.74 1.38 4.20
C LYS A 64 13.30 0.88 4.13
N ILE A 65 12.80 0.53 2.94
CA ILE A 65 11.47 -0.05 2.75
C ILE A 65 11.37 -1.41 3.43
N LEU A 66 12.39 -2.27 3.28
CA LEU A 66 12.38 -3.59 3.93
C LEU A 66 12.47 -3.48 5.45
N ALA A 67 13.29 -2.57 5.97
CA ALA A 67 13.36 -2.29 7.41
C ALA A 67 12.04 -1.72 7.96
N ASP A 68 11.34 -0.88 7.19
CA ASP A 68 10.01 -0.40 7.54
C ASP A 68 8.98 -1.54 7.54
N CYS A 69 9.05 -2.44 6.55
CA CYS A 69 8.20 -3.65 6.52
C CYS A 69 8.42 -4.58 7.73
N GLU A 70 9.66 -4.67 8.25
CA GLU A 70 9.95 -5.40 9.49
C GLU A 70 9.21 -4.78 10.70
N GLN A 71 9.22 -3.46 10.83
CA GLN A 71 8.46 -2.77 11.86
C GLN A 71 6.95 -3.00 11.71
N TYR A 72 6.44 -3.00 10.48
CA TYR A 72 5.03 -3.34 10.23
C TYR A 72 4.72 -4.79 10.59
N TYR A 73 5.61 -5.74 10.30
CA TYR A 73 5.47 -7.13 10.71
C TYR A 73 5.33 -7.23 12.24
N GLU A 74 6.18 -6.56 13.00
CA GLU A 74 6.13 -6.54 14.47
C GLU A 74 4.84 -5.88 15.00
N ARG A 75 4.52 -4.66 14.52
CA ARG A 75 3.34 -3.88 14.94
C ARG A 75 2.01 -4.56 14.61
N THR A 76 2.01 -5.42 13.59
CA THR A 76 0.83 -6.20 13.21
C THR A 76 0.84 -7.62 13.76
N TYR A 77 1.76 -7.93 14.68
CA TYR A 77 1.89 -9.28 15.27
C TYR A 77 2.07 -10.38 14.21
N GLY A 78 2.79 -10.09 13.13
CA GLY A 78 3.04 -11.02 12.04
C GLY A 78 1.90 -11.16 11.00
N TYR A 79 0.79 -10.43 11.15
CA TYR A 79 -0.28 -10.45 10.13
C TYR A 79 0.12 -9.77 8.83
N PHE A 80 0.98 -8.76 8.87
CA PHE A 80 1.62 -8.20 7.68
C PHE A 80 2.95 -8.91 7.45
N ASP A 81 2.98 -9.87 6.56
CA ASP A 81 4.18 -10.64 6.21
C ASP A 81 4.45 -10.56 4.71
N ILE A 82 5.51 -9.83 4.36
CA ILE A 82 5.93 -9.64 2.97
C ILE A 82 6.63 -10.87 2.38
N SER A 83 6.99 -11.88 3.18
CA SER A 83 7.71 -13.08 2.71
C SER A 83 6.82 -14.09 1.97
N LEU A 84 5.50 -13.94 2.11
CA LEU A 84 4.47 -14.86 1.62
C LEU A 84 4.67 -16.33 2.08
N LYS A 85 5.40 -16.53 3.18
CA LYS A 85 5.65 -17.87 3.74
C LYS A 85 5.99 -17.82 5.22
N ASP A 86 7.19 -17.38 5.56
CA ASP A 86 7.74 -17.34 6.91
C ASP A 86 8.80 -16.24 6.99
N TYR A 87 8.46 -15.12 7.60
CA TYR A 87 9.34 -13.97 7.72
C TYR A 87 10.64 -14.28 8.48
N SER A 88 10.62 -15.24 9.42
CA SER A 88 11.80 -15.66 10.19
C SER A 88 12.91 -16.30 9.32
N LYS A 89 12.61 -16.62 8.06
CA LYS A 89 13.54 -17.18 7.08
C LYS A 89 14.15 -16.14 6.16
N VAL A 90 13.87 -14.86 6.39
CA VAL A 90 14.50 -13.73 5.70
C VAL A 90 15.53 -13.13 6.63
N GLU A 91 16.79 -13.23 6.27
CA GLU A 91 17.90 -12.63 7.02
C GLU A 91 18.28 -11.29 6.41
N PHE A 92 18.47 -10.30 7.27
CA PHE A 92 18.87 -8.93 6.93
C PHE A 92 20.23 -8.62 7.55
N ASP A 93 21.21 -8.21 6.72
CA ASP A 93 22.49 -7.69 7.16
C ASP A 93 22.48 -6.16 7.10
N ASN A 94 22.41 -5.52 8.26
CA ASN A 94 22.33 -4.07 8.43
C ASN A 94 23.64 -3.34 8.03
N GLU A 95 24.80 -4.01 8.07
CA GLU A 95 26.08 -3.39 7.73
C GLU A 95 26.28 -3.36 6.21
N CYS A 96 25.91 -4.45 5.54
CA CYS A 96 26.12 -4.64 4.12
C CYS A 96 24.91 -4.32 3.26
N HIS A 97 23.73 -4.05 3.88
CA HIS A 97 22.43 -3.93 3.22
C HIS A 97 22.16 -5.11 2.28
N THR A 98 22.27 -6.33 2.81
CA THR A 98 21.99 -7.55 2.06
C THR A 98 20.80 -8.32 2.61
N VAL A 99 20.10 -9.01 1.72
CA VAL A 99 18.97 -9.90 2.03
C VAL A 99 19.37 -11.32 1.64
N TYR A 100 19.11 -12.29 2.52
CA TYR A 100 19.32 -13.70 2.28
C TYR A 100 18.10 -14.53 2.73
N PHE A 101 17.76 -15.57 1.96
CA PHE A 101 16.67 -16.49 2.29
C PHE A 101 17.26 -17.82 2.76
N THR A 102 16.90 -18.22 3.98
CA THR A 102 17.36 -19.50 4.56
C THR A 102 16.46 -20.68 4.21
N ASP A 103 15.32 -20.44 3.54
CA ASP A 103 14.40 -21.48 3.08
C ASP A 103 13.92 -21.20 1.65
N THR A 104 13.66 -22.29 0.91
CA THR A 104 13.11 -22.21 -0.44
C THR A 104 11.63 -21.79 -0.44
N GLY A 105 11.20 -21.12 -1.49
CA GLY A 105 9.82 -20.68 -1.66
C GLY A 105 9.48 -19.36 -0.95
N ILE A 106 10.44 -18.69 -0.30
CA ILE A 106 10.31 -17.30 0.12
C ILE A 106 10.21 -16.41 -1.11
N GLN A 107 9.26 -15.51 -1.11
CA GLN A 107 9.09 -14.50 -2.16
C GLN A 107 8.60 -13.19 -1.54
N LEU A 108 9.46 -12.19 -1.51
CA LEU A 108 9.05 -10.87 -1.03
C LEU A 108 7.99 -10.26 -1.96
N ASP A 109 6.89 -9.83 -1.35
CA ASP A 109 5.79 -9.14 -2.02
C ASP A 109 5.43 -7.85 -1.26
N LEU A 110 5.59 -6.73 -1.92
CA LEU A 110 5.26 -5.41 -1.39
C LEU A 110 3.87 -4.92 -1.83
N GLY A 111 2.98 -5.81 -2.28
CA GLY A 111 1.64 -5.45 -2.78
C GLY A 111 0.77 -4.71 -1.77
N GLY A 112 0.87 -5.05 -0.47
CA GLY A 112 0.18 -4.36 0.64
C GLY A 112 0.94 -3.16 1.22
N TYR A 113 1.98 -2.66 0.54
CA TYR A 113 2.82 -1.54 0.97
C TYR A 113 3.05 -0.52 -0.15
N ALA A 114 3.36 -1.00 -1.36
CA ALA A 114 3.90 -0.19 -2.44
C ALA A 114 3.00 0.96 -2.92
N LYS A 115 1.66 0.80 -2.87
CA LYS A 115 0.74 1.89 -3.25
C LYS A 115 0.74 2.99 -2.20
N GLY A 116 0.75 2.64 -0.92
CA GLY A 116 0.90 3.60 0.17
C GLY A 116 2.20 4.40 0.06
N TYR A 117 3.32 3.71 -0.18
CA TYR A 117 4.63 4.36 -0.38
C TYR A 117 4.62 5.29 -1.60
N ALA A 118 4.02 4.88 -2.71
CA ALA A 118 3.88 5.71 -3.90
C ALA A 118 3.02 6.96 -3.64
N LEU A 119 1.93 6.84 -2.87
CA LEU A 119 1.11 8.00 -2.49
C LEU A 119 1.87 8.97 -1.59
N GLU A 120 2.73 8.50 -0.68
CA GLU A 120 3.58 9.37 0.13
C GLU A 120 4.65 10.07 -0.73
N SER A 121 5.21 9.40 -1.74
CA SER A 121 6.11 10.04 -2.72
C SER A 121 5.37 11.10 -3.54
N ILE A 122 4.15 10.80 -4.01
CA ILE A 122 3.30 11.78 -4.73
C ILE A 122 2.95 12.96 -3.83
N ARG A 123 2.61 12.74 -2.55
CA ARG A 123 2.37 13.81 -1.58
C ARG A 123 3.56 14.76 -1.49
N LYS A 124 4.78 14.24 -1.41
CA LYS A 124 6.00 15.05 -1.37
C LYS A 124 6.16 15.89 -2.64
N ILE A 125 5.92 15.31 -3.82
CA ILE A 125 5.96 16.04 -5.10
C ILE A 125 4.94 17.19 -5.09
N LEU A 126 3.69 16.92 -4.73
CA LEU A 126 2.63 17.94 -4.69
C LEU A 126 2.97 19.08 -3.72
N VAL A 127 3.43 18.76 -2.51
CA VAL A 127 3.81 19.75 -1.48
C VAL A 127 5.01 20.59 -1.93
N ASN A 128 6.03 19.99 -2.55
CA ASN A 128 7.20 20.70 -3.08
C ASN A 128 6.84 21.72 -4.17
N HIS A 129 5.75 21.47 -4.89
CA HIS A 129 5.17 22.41 -5.85
C HIS A 129 4.11 23.33 -5.25
N SER A 130 3.97 23.38 -3.92
CA SER A 130 2.99 24.19 -3.21
C SER A 130 1.53 23.87 -3.61
N ILE A 131 1.26 22.66 -4.04
CA ILE A 131 -0.10 22.16 -4.29
C ILE A 131 -0.71 21.80 -2.95
N THR A 132 -1.75 22.53 -2.56
CA THR A 132 -2.44 22.36 -1.27
C THR A 132 -3.82 21.72 -1.42
N GLN A 133 -4.29 21.50 -2.65
CA GLN A 133 -5.62 20.97 -2.92
C GLN A 133 -5.57 19.99 -4.09
N ALA A 134 -5.67 18.70 -3.77
CA ALA A 134 -5.62 17.63 -4.76
C ALA A 134 -6.33 16.36 -4.25
N LEU A 135 -6.82 15.56 -5.19
CA LEU A 135 -7.30 14.21 -4.94
C LEU A 135 -6.58 13.25 -5.90
N ILE A 136 -5.88 12.29 -5.35
CA ILE A 136 -5.18 11.23 -6.10
C ILE A 136 -5.89 9.92 -5.82
N ASN A 137 -6.32 9.22 -6.86
CA ASN A 137 -6.94 7.90 -6.76
C ASN A 137 -6.05 6.88 -7.47
N PHE A 138 -5.50 5.95 -6.72
CA PHE A 138 -4.58 4.93 -7.20
C PHE A 138 -5.25 3.54 -7.18
N GLY A 139 -5.71 3.10 -8.34
CA GLY A 139 -6.30 1.77 -8.55
C GLY A 139 -7.65 1.56 -7.90
N ASN A 140 -8.42 2.62 -7.67
CA ASN A 140 -9.71 2.60 -6.97
C ASN A 140 -9.67 1.97 -5.56
N SER A 141 -8.47 1.81 -5.00
CA SER A 141 -8.27 1.21 -3.69
C SER A 141 -7.52 2.12 -2.73
N SER A 142 -6.66 2.98 -3.23
CA SER A 142 -5.81 3.83 -2.39
C SER A 142 -5.95 5.29 -2.82
N VAL A 143 -6.35 6.16 -1.90
CA VAL A 143 -6.65 7.56 -2.16
C VAL A 143 -5.82 8.46 -1.26
N LEU A 144 -5.27 9.53 -1.83
CA LEU A 144 -4.66 10.64 -1.11
C LEU A 144 -5.49 11.90 -1.37
N ALA A 145 -5.90 12.57 -0.30
CA ALA A 145 -6.57 13.85 -0.33
C ALA A 145 -5.69 14.93 0.31
N LEU A 146 -5.43 16.01 -0.42
CA LEU A 146 -4.86 17.24 0.11
C LEU A 146 -5.93 18.32 0.15
N GLY A 147 -6.01 19.06 1.27
CA GLY A 147 -7.05 20.05 1.49
C GLY A 147 -8.46 19.46 1.45
N SER A 148 -9.40 20.26 0.97
CA SER A 148 -10.82 19.91 0.88
C SER A 148 -11.35 20.03 -0.56
N HIS A 149 -12.53 19.45 -0.80
CA HIS A 149 -13.26 19.64 -2.04
C HIS A 149 -13.64 21.13 -2.24
N PRO A 150 -13.63 21.69 -3.47
CA PRO A 150 -13.92 23.11 -3.71
C PRO A 150 -15.29 23.58 -3.20
N HIS A 151 -16.23 22.68 -3.05
CA HIS A 151 -17.60 22.97 -2.61
C HIS A 151 -17.94 22.29 -1.27
N GLY A 152 -16.95 22.01 -0.42
CA GLY A 152 -17.17 21.37 0.88
C GLY A 152 -15.92 21.35 1.75
N ASP A 153 -16.07 20.92 3.01
CA ASP A 153 -15.00 20.91 3.99
C ASP A 153 -14.10 19.67 3.91
N SER A 154 -14.45 18.71 3.06
CA SER A 154 -13.73 17.44 2.87
C SER A 154 -14.02 16.85 1.48
N TRP A 155 -13.21 15.87 1.10
CA TRP A 155 -13.44 15.01 -0.06
C TRP A 155 -14.28 13.81 0.37
N SER A 156 -15.45 13.63 -0.23
CA SER A 156 -16.35 12.52 0.07
C SER A 156 -16.05 11.34 -0.84
N ILE A 157 -15.54 10.24 -0.27
CA ILE A 157 -15.11 9.05 -1.02
C ILE A 157 -16.09 7.91 -0.76
N GLY A 158 -16.81 7.49 -1.82
CA GLY A 158 -17.69 6.33 -1.80
C GLY A 158 -16.90 5.02 -1.81
N ILE A 159 -17.31 4.06 -0.98
CA ILE A 159 -16.78 2.70 -0.97
C ILE A 159 -17.78 1.82 -1.71
N ASN A 160 -17.37 1.30 -2.87
CA ASN A 160 -18.21 0.48 -3.72
C ASN A 160 -18.17 -1.00 -3.30
N ASP A 161 -19.30 -1.69 -3.47
CA ASP A 161 -19.36 -3.14 -3.41
C ASP A 161 -18.72 -3.72 -4.69
N PRO A 162 -17.60 -4.45 -4.61
CA PRO A 162 -16.92 -4.98 -5.79
C PRO A 162 -17.73 -6.07 -6.52
N TYR A 163 -18.72 -6.66 -5.86
CA TYR A 163 -19.64 -7.66 -6.43
C TYR A 163 -20.92 -7.03 -6.98
N ASN A 164 -21.21 -5.78 -6.62
CA ASN A 164 -22.31 -4.98 -7.14
C ASN A 164 -21.84 -3.52 -7.33
N PRO A 165 -21.18 -3.19 -8.47
CA PRO A 165 -20.53 -1.89 -8.71
C PRO A 165 -21.45 -0.67 -8.56
N ASP A 166 -22.76 -0.83 -8.72
CA ASP A 166 -23.74 0.25 -8.57
C ASP A 166 -24.10 0.53 -7.11
N LYS A 167 -23.63 -0.31 -6.17
CA LYS A 167 -23.93 -0.20 -4.74
C LYS A 167 -22.76 0.42 -4.00
N ILE A 168 -23.00 1.55 -3.35
CA ILE A 168 -22.10 2.16 -2.36
C ILE A 168 -22.45 1.56 -0.99
N VAL A 169 -21.46 0.94 -0.33
CA VAL A 169 -21.62 0.30 0.98
C VAL A 169 -21.20 1.21 2.13
N GLY A 170 -20.48 2.27 1.84
CA GLY A 170 -20.03 3.25 2.83
C GLY A 170 -19.49 4.52 2.18
N ASN A 171 -19.24 5.51 3.02
CA ASN A 171 -18.65 6.78 2.60
C ASN A 171 -17.64 7.24 3.66
N ILE A 172 -16.48 7.71 3.24
CA ILE A 172 -15.45 8.26 4.12
C ILE A 172 -15.10 9.67 3.64
N SER A 173 -15.09 10.62 4.57
CA SER A 173 -14.68 12.00 4.32
C SER A 173 -13.20 12.17 4.59
N LEU A 174 -12.45 12.68 3.62
CA LEU A 174 -11.01 12.92 3.72
C LEU A 174 -10.68 14.41 3.64
N ARG A 175 -9.76 14.83 4.51
CA ARG A 175 -9.12 16.15 4.45
C ARG A 175 -7.68 15.99 4.95
N ASP A 176 -6.70 16.34 4.11
CA ASP A 176 -5.27 16.15 4.40
C ASP A 176 -4.94 14.74 4.91
N ASN A 177 -5.56 13.75 4.28
CA ASN A 177 -5.59 12.37 4.77
C ASN A 177 -5.57 11.36 3.62
N THR A 178 -5.47 10.08 3.97
CA THR A 178 -5.46 8.97 3.01
C THR A 178 -6.53 7.94 3.31
N LEU A 179 -6.85 7.13 2.33
CA LEU A 179 -7.74 5.99 2.45
C LEU A 179 -7.13 4.81 1.70
N SER A 180 -7.10 3.64 2.31
CA SER A 180 -6.88 2.38 1.60
C SER A 180 -8.06 1.45 1.80
N THR A 181 -8.47 0.79 0.72
CA THR A 181 -9.53 -0.23 0.73
C THR A 181 -8.97 -1.55 0.20
N SER A 182 -8.92 -2.55 1.05
CA SER A 182 -8.53 -3.92 0.71
C SER A 182 -9.76 -4.81 0.60
N GLY A 183 -9.76 -5.75 -0.33
CA GLY A 183 -10.88 -6.66 -0.50
C GLY A 183 -10.70 -7.61 -1.68
N ASN A 184 -11.43 -8.70 -1.68
CA ASN A 184 -11.51 -9.59 -2.82
C ASN A 184 -12.52 -9.06 -3.85
N MET A 185 -12.19 -9.22 -5.13
CA MET A 185 -13.05 -8.87 -6.26
C MET A 185 -13.33 -10.11 -7.09
N PRO A 186 -14.46 -10.17 -7.84
CA PRO A 186 -14.78 -11.32 -8.70
C PRO A 186 -13.67 -11.67 -9.69
N SER A 187 -12.96 -10.67 -10.20
CA SER A 187 -11.85 -10.82 -11.14
C SER A 187 -10.49 -11.06 -10.48
N HIS A 188 -10.37 -10.90 -9.16
CA HIS A 188 -9.11 -10.98 -8.43
C HIS A 188 -9.37 -11.42 -6.98
N THR A 189 -9.67 -12.70 -6.82
CA THR A 189 -9.86 -13.34 -5.52
C THR A 189 -8.57 -14.01 -5.05
N GLY A 190 -8.40 -14.13 -3.72
CA GLY A 190 -7.30 -14.90 -3.15
C GLY A 190 -5.92 -14.27 -3.42
N HIS A 191 -5.78 -12.95 -3.25
CA HIS A 191 -4.49 -12.27 -3.38
C HIS A 191 -3.91 -11.81 -2.03
N ILE A 192 -4.68 -11.87 -0.95
CA ILE A 192 -4.21 -11.53 0.40
C ILE A 192 -3.83 -12.83 1.11
N PHE A 193 -2.53 -12.99 1.33
CA PHE A 193 -1.97 -14.16 2.00
C PHE A 193 -2.18 -14.09 3.51
N ASN A 194 -2.58 -15.20 4.12
CA ASN A 194 -2.67 -15.34 5.57
C ASN A 194 -1.47 -16.16 6.07
N PRO A 195 -0.50 -15.53 6.75
CA PRO A 195 0.73 -16.19 7.18
C PRO A 195 0.50 -17.30 8.22
N PHE A 196 -0.60 -17.26 8.97
CA PHE A 196 -0.90 -18.26 10.00
C PHE A 196 -1.55 -19.53 9.45
N THR A 197 -2.25 -19.42 8.34
CA THR A 197 -2.88 -20.58 7.69
C THR A 197 -2.12 -21.08 6.47
N GLY A 198 -1.18 -20.27 5.94
CA GLY A 198 -0.48 -20.54 4.70
C GLY A 198 -1.39 -20.49 3.45
N GLN A 199 -2.57 -19.86 3.55
CA GLN A 199 -3.56 -19.80 2.49
C GLN A 199 -3.91 -18.36 2.12
N TYR A 200 -4.42 -18.17 0.91
CA TYR A 200 -4.97 -16.89 0.50
C TYR A 200 -6.40 -16.72 1.02
N ASN A 201 -6.69 -15.51 1.54
CA ASN A 201 -8.03 -15.17 2.01
C ASN A 201 -9.01 -15.08 0.83
N ALA A 202 -10.15 -15.77 0.94
CA ALA A 202 -11.22 -15.76 -0.06
C ALA A 202 -12.54 -15.12 0.45
N ASP A 203 -12.52 -14.52 1.63
CA ASP A 203 -13.71 -13.92 2.24
C ASP A 203 -14.29 -12.79 1.37
N ARG A 204 -15.61 -12.76 1.26
CA ARG A 204 -16.35 -11.66 0.64
C ARG A 204 -16.52 -10.53 1.63
N ARG A 205 -15.44 -9.85 1.92
CA ARG A 205 -15.44 -8.64 2.73
C ARG A 205 -14.52 -7.58 2.13
N ILE A 206 -14.75 -6.34 2.50
CA ILE A 206 -13.84 -5.24 2.23
C ILE A 206 -13.52 -4.51 3.52
N VAL A 207 -12.30 -4.03 3.62
CA VAL A 207 -11.79 -3.25 4.74
C VAL A 207 -11.29 -1.93 4.20
N SER A 208 -11.85 -0.84 4.69
CA SER A 208 -11.43 0.53 4.36
C SER A 208 -10.83 1.19 5.59
N VAL A 209 -9.64 1.75 5.44
CA VAL A 209 -8.89 2.39 6.53
C VAL A 209 -8.47 3.78 6.10
N SER A 210 -8.79 4.79 6.91
CA SER A 210 -8.34 6.18 6.75
C SER A 210 -7.28 6.50 7.80
N ALA A 211 -6.14 7.03 7.35
CA ALA A 211 -5.01 7.40 8.19
C ALA A 211 -4.23 8.56 7.59
N PRO A 212 -3.53 9.39 8.40
CA PRO A 212 -2.66 10.45 7.90
C PRO A 212 -1.53 9.93 7.01
N ASN A 213 -1.02 8.73 7.28
CA ASN A 213 0.01 8.06 6.51
C ASN A 213 -0.60 7.01 5.57
N ALA A 214 -0.32 7.11 4.27
CA ALA A 214 -0.86 6.19 3.27
C ALA A 214 -0.34 4.76 3.41
N ILE A 215 0.86 4.57 3.94
CA ILE A 215 1.43 3.24 4.18
C ILE A 215 0.67 2.58 5.33
N ASP A 216 0.43 3.30 6.43
CA ASP A 216 -0.37 2.79 7.55
C ASP A 216 -1.76 2.34 7.08
N ALA A 217 -2.44 3.18 6.28
CA ALA A 217 -3.74 2.84 5.72
C ALA A 217 -3.69 1.54 4.88
N GLU A 218 -2.68 1.39 4.02
CA GLU A 218 -2.51 0.24 3.13
C GLU A 218 -2.21 -1.05 3.92
N VAL A 219 -1.25 -0.98 4.84
CA VAL A 219 -0.84 -2.13 5.66
C VAL A 219 -1.99 -2.56 6.56
N VAL A 220 -2.64 -1.63 7.27
CA VAL A 220 -3.72 -1.97 8.21
C VAL A 220 -4.93 -2.50 7.46
N SER A 221 -5.34 -1.90 6.32
CA SER A 221 -6.48 -2.43 5.55
C SER A 221 -6.23 -3.86 5.06
N THR A 222 -5.01 -4.17 4.60
CA THR A 222 -4.61 -5.52 4.18
C THR A 222 -4.61 -6.50 5.35
N THR A 223 -4.03 -6.09 6.48
CA THR A 223 -3.93 -6.91 7.69
C THR A 223 -5.30 -7.26 8.27
N LEU A 224 -6.20 -6.29 8.33
CA LEU A 224 -7.55 -6.50 8.85
C LEU A 224 -8.44 -7.37 7.95
N MET A 225 -8.04 -7.64 6.72
CA MET A 225 -8.71 -8.66 5.89
C MET A 225 -8.60 -10.07 6.45
N ILE A 226 -7.57 -10.36 7.26
CA ILE A 226 -7.26 -11.70 7.77
C ILE A 226 -7.25 -11.77 9.30
N ALA A 227 -7.21 -10.65 10.00
CA ALA A 227 -7.24 -10.60 11.46
C ALA A 227 -8.63 -10.98 12.01
N ASP A 228 -8.65 -11.66 13.15
CA ASP A 228 -9.86 -11.86 13.95
C ASP A 228 -10.22 -10.59 14.75
N LYS A 229 -11.42 -10.56 15.35
CA LYS A 229 -11.94 -9.38 16.07
C LYS A 229 -11.11 -8.95 17.29
N ILE A 230 -10.34 -9.86 17.88
CA ILE A 230 -9.48 -9.54 19.03
C ILE A 230 -8.24 -8.85 18.51
N LYS A 231 -7.57 -9.48 17.55
CA LYS A 231 -6.37 -8.94 16.90
C LYS A 231 -6.63 -7.66 16.12
N GLU A 232 -7.79 -7.51 15.50
CA GLU A 232 -8.23 -6.26 14.86
C GLU A 232 -8.02 -5.04 15.77
N LYS A 233 -8.52 -5.11 17.01
CA LYS A 233 -8.39 -4.02 17.98
C LYS A 233 -6.96 -3.78 18.43
N GLU A 234 -6.22 -4.86 18.68
CA GLU A 234 -4.81 -4.80 19.07
C GLU A 234 -3.98 -4.15 17.97
N ILE A 235 -4.16 -4.57 16.73
CA ILE A 235 -3.45 -4.03 15.57
C ILE A 235 -3.77 -2.56 15.39
N VAL A 236 -5.06 -2.19 15.32
CA VAL A 236 -5.48 -0.79 15.12
C VAL A 236 -4.89 0.12 16.20
N SER A 237 -4.77 -0.34 17.44
CA SER A 237 -4.18 0.45 18.54
C SER A 237 -2.68 0.78 18.36
N GLN A 238 -1.98 0.08 17.47
CA GLN A 238 -0.57 0.34 17.16
C GLN A 238 -0.37 1.49 16.15
N PHE A 239 -1.45 2.00 15.54
CA PHE A 239 -1.40 2.96 14.44
C PHE A 239 -2.24 4.19 14.74
N THR A 240 -1.91 5.30 14.09
CA THR A 240 -2.76 6.50 14.07
C THR A 240 -3.79 6.32 12.96
N ILE A 241 -4.95 5.77 13.32
CA ILE A 241 -6.07 5.53 12.40
C ILE A 241 -7.21 6.49 12.77
N ASP A 242 -7.69 7.25 11.79
CA ASP A 242 -8.83 8.15 12.01
C ASP A 242 -10.16 7.41 11.94
N GLN A 243 -10.28 6.52 10.97
CA GLN A 243 -11.48 5.71 10.79
C GLN A 243 -11.15 4.39 10.07
N TYR A 244 -11.84 3.32 10.44
CA TYR A 244 -11.87 2.11 9.63
C TYR A 244 -13.27 1.50 9.60
N CYS A 245 -13.57 0.81 8.51
CA CYS A 245 -14.84 0.12 8.29
C CYS A 245 -14.59 -1.27 7.70
N ILE A 246 -15.32 -2.27 8.18
CA ILE A 246 -15.32 -3.63 7.65
C ILE A 246 -16.74 -3.95 7.17
N PHE A 247 -16.88 -4.26 5.89
CA PHE A 247 -18.16 -4.63 5.28
C PHE A 247 -18.12 -6.09 4.85
N SER A 248 -19.08 -6.88 5.31
CA SER A 248 -19.36 -8.22 4.79
C SER A 248 -20.30 -8.10 3.58
N LEU A 249 -19.97 -8.75 2.47
CA LEU A 249 -20.65 -8.61 1.17
C LEU A 249 -21.43 -9.87 0.79
#